data_b01bf31f4c97f37dc93535831a48b132
#
_entry.id   b01bf31f4c97f37dc93535831a48b132
#
_cell.length_a   1.000
_cell.length_b   1.000
_cell.length_c   1.000
_cell.angle_alpha   90.00
_cell.angle_beta   90.00
_cell.angle_gamma   90.00
#
_symmetry.space_group_name_H-M   'P 1'
#
loop_
_entity.id
_entity.type
_entity.pdbx_description
1 polymer ?
#
loop_
_entity_poly.entity_id
_entity_poly.type
_entity_poly.pdbx_seq_one_letter_code
_entity_poly.pdbx_strand_id
1 'polypeptide(L)'
;MSSEFPDLIADETVLDEWLTRPRQVLIDFIRTVESPLVVLGAGGKMGPGLAVLAKRAAEAAGHPLEVIAASRFSDPAARAWLEDRGVRTEQADALRQEDLARLPDTANLIYLIGIKFGTSSNPGLTWAINTLAPAAAMERWRGSRIVALSTGNVYPLAPVEKGGSHEDDPLTPPGEYAHAALARERIFDYFSREHGTPVALMRLSYALDLRYGVMADIARKVAAGTPISLATGHFNQIWQGDANEFILRALPLAESPATAWNLTSPRIHGVRETALRLGTELGKEPIFEGTESGTAFVSNTARLTEQLGLPPTPQETMVRWVADWVKNGGRSLGRPAHFEVRDGKF
;
A
#
# COMPACT_ATOMS: atom_id res chain seq x y z
N MET A 1 -29.42 13.05 -3.97
CA MET A 1 -28.66 11.82 -3.69
C MET A 1 -27.47 12.25 -2.85
N SER A 2 -27.36 11.79 -1.59
CA SER A 2 -26.15 12.07 -0.79
C SER A 2 -24.97 11.44 -1.51
N SER A 3 -23.87 12.19 -1.72
CA SER A 3 -22.67 11.66 -2.32
C SER A 3 -22.17 10.48 -1.46
N GLU A 4 -21.74 9.38 -2.09
CA GLU A 4 -21.19 8.21 -1.41
C GLU A 4 -19.96 8.59 -0.55
N PHE A 5 -19.32 9.72 -0.86
CA PHE A 5 -18.12 10.24 -0.21
C PHE A 5 -18.40 11.59 0.47
N PRO A 6 -17.71 11.93 1.57
CA PRO A 6 -17.84 13.23 2.22
C PRO A 6 -17.28 14.32 1.31
N ASP A 7 -17.80 15.51 1.42
CA ASP A 7 -17.27 16.64 0.68
C ASP A 7 -15.83 16.95 1.10
N LEU A 8 -15.55 16.91 2.41
CA LEU A 8 -14.24 17.18 3.01
C LEU A 8 -13.95 16.21 4.15
N ILE A 9 -12.67 16.08 4.49
CA ILE A 9 -12.16 15.33 5.65
C ILE A 9 -11.58 16.35 6.63
N ALA A 10 -12.33 16.65 7.68
CA ALA A 10 -12.03 17.77 8.56
C ALA A 10 -10.84 17.55 9.49
N ASP A 11 -10.61 16.32 9.94
CA ASP A 11 -9.58 15.97 10.92
C ASP A 11 -9.11 14.51 10.78
N GLU A 12 -8.16 14.11 11.63
CA GLU A 12 -7.61 12.74 11.62
C GLU A 12 -8.64 11.68 12.03
N THR A 13 -9.62 12.03 12.85
CA THR A 13 -10.67 11.08 13.27
C THR A 13 -11.56 10.74 12.08
N VAL A 14 -11.97 11.75 11.33
CA VAL A 14 -12.74 11.57 10.09
C VAL A 14 -11.90 10.87 9.03
N LEU A 15 -10.59 11.20 8.92
CA LEU A 15 -9.67 10.51 8.01
C LEU A 15 -9.56 9.02 8.33
N ASP A 16 -9.33 8.68 9.60
CA ASP A 16 -9.20 7.28 10.03
C ASP A 16 -10.52 6.52 9.84
N GLU A 17 -11.68 7.17 10.05
CA GLU A 17 -13.00 6.60 9.75
C GLU A 17 -13.11 6.21 8.27
N TRP A 18 -12.72 7.12 7.36
CA TRP A 18 -12.81 6.87 5.91
C TRP A 18 -11.73 5.90 5.39
N LEU A 19 -10.57 5.83 6.01
CA LEU A 19 -9.54 4.85 5.68
C LEU A 19 -9.92 3.42 6.10
N THR A 20 -10.82 3.29 7.07
CA THR A 20 -11.20 1.99 7.66
C THR A 20 -12.68 1.66 7.54
N ARG A 21 -13.43 2.41 6.71
CA ARG A 21 -14.86 2.19 6.47
C ARG A 21 -15.06 1.05 5.47
N PRO A 22 -15.64 -0.09 5.87
CA PRO A 22 -15.87 -1.20 4.96
C PRO A 22 -17.03 -0.88 4.01
N ARG A 23 -16.83 -1.18 2.73
CA ARG A 23 -17.90 -1.18 1.74
C ARG A 23 -18.65 -2.52 1.76
N GLN A 24 -19.87 -2.53 1.22
CA GLN A 24 -20.72 -3.72 1.21
C GLN A 24 -20.01 -4.93 0.60
N VAL A 25 -19.26 -4.73 -0.49
CA VAL A 25 -18.51 -5.80 -1.15
C VAL A 25 -17.47 -6.46 -0.24
N LEU A 26 -16.83 -5.69 0.64
CA LEU A 26 -15.91 -6.25 1.64
C LEU A 26 -16.67 -6.92 2.79
N ILE A 27 -17.80 -6.36 3.23
CA ILE A 27 -18.65 -6.94 4.28
C ILE A 27 -19.17 -8.33 3.82
N ASP A 28 -19.54 -8.45 2.56
CA ASP A 28 -20.00 -9.73 2.01
C ASP A 28 -18.83 -10.71 1.88
N PHE A 29 -17.68 -10.25 1.39
CA PHE A 29 -16.48 -11.06 1.21
C PHE A 29 -15.91 -11.59 2.52
N ILE A 30 -15.84 -10.74 3.58
CA ILE A 30 -15.16 -11.10 4.83
C ILE A 30 -15.78 -12.32 5.52
N ARG A 31 -17.04 -12.63 5.24
CA ARG A 31 -17.74 -13.84 5.72
C ARG A 31 -17.08 -15.14 5.26
N THR A 32 -16.30 -15.09 4.19
CA THR A 32 -15.59 -16.25 3.62
C THR A 32 -14.19 -16.43 4.19
N VAL A 33 -13.73 -15.49 5.02
CA VAL A 33 -12.38 -15.53 5.61
C VAL A 33 -12.40 -16.33 6.90
N GLU A 34 -11.63 -17.40 6.95
CA GLU A 34 -11.49 -18.23 8.15
C GLU A 34 -10.74 -17.50 9.27
N SER A 35 -11.21 -17.69 10.51
CA SER A 35 -10.59 -17.12 11.71
C SER A 35 -9.47 -18.02 12.24
N PRO A 36 -8.35 -17.45 12.73
CA PRO A 36 -8.02 -16.03 12.73
C PRO A 36 -7.47 -15.54 11.39
N LEU A 37 -7.55 -14.22 11.12
CA LEU A 37 -6.78 -13.52 10.09
C LEU A 37 -5.53 -12.91 10.72
N VAL A 38 -4.35 -13.31 10.31
CA VAL A 38 -3.09 -12.73 10.78
C VAL A 38 -2.61 -11.66 9.81
N VAL A 39 -2.32 -10.46 10.32
CA VAL A 39 -1.72 -9.34 9.58
C VAL A 39 -0.29 -9.14 10.10
N LEU A 40 0.69 -9.67 9.40
CA LEU A 40 2.10 -9.60 9.77
C LEU A 40 2.76 -8.34 9.20
N GLY A 41 3.39 -7.55 10.06
CA GLY A 41 3.91 -6.22 9.71
C GLY A 41 2.90 -5.09 9.93
N ALA A 42 1.90 -5.32 10.77
CA ALA A 42 0.79 -4.42 11.03
C ALA A 42 1.18 -3.06 11.64
N GLY A 43 2.36 -2.88 12.17
CA GLY A 43 2.86 -1.58 12.70
C GLY A 43 3.37 -0.61 11.62
N GLY A 44 3.36 -1.02 10.33
CA GLY A 44 3.73 -0.15 9.21
C GLY A 44 2.59 0.78 8.76
N LYS A 45 2.84 1.61 7.73
CA LYS A 45 1.87 2.62 7.24
C LYS A 45 0.50 2.04 6.87
N MET A 46 0.46 0.92 6.17
CA MET A 46 -0.78 0.31 5.67
C MET A 46 -1.49 -0.53 6.74
N GLY A 47 -0.70 -1.16 7.60
CA GLY A 47 -1.14 -2.23 8.48
C GLY A 47 -2.24 -1.86 9.49
N PRO A 48 -2.13 -0.76 10.24
CA PRO A 48 -3.17 -0.39 11.20
C PRO A 48 -4.53 -0.21 10.54
N GLY A 49 -4.58 0.59 9.45
CA GLY A 49 -5.82 0.81 8.71
C GLY A 49 -6.39 -0.47 8.09
N LEU A 50 -5.54 -1.37 7.59
CA LEU A 50 -5.97 -2.65 7.03
C LEU A 50 -6.57 -3.57 8.10
N ALA A 51 -5.91 -3.71 9.24
CA ALA A 51 -6.39 -4.56 10.33
C ALA A 51 -7.73 -4.08 10.91
N VAL A 52 -7.88 -2.77 11.11
CA VAL A 52 -9.14 -2.17 11.57
C VAL A 52 -10.24 -2.29 10.51
N LEU A 53 -9.91 -2.11 9.22
CA LEU A 53 -10.87 -2.31 8.12
C LEU A 53 -11.41 -3.75 8.11
N ALA A 54 -10.53 -4.75 8.27
CA ALA A 54 -10.93 -6.16 8.35
C ALA A 54 -11.82 -6.42 9.57
N LYS A 55 -11.45 -5.88 10.74
CA LYS A 55 -12.23 -6.01 11.99
C LYS A 55 -13.62 -5.40 11.84
N ARG A 56 -13.72 -4.17 11.33
CA ARG A 56 -15.00 -3.48 11.11
C ARG A 56 -15.87 -4.18 10.06
N ALA A 57 -15.26 -4.72 9.00
CA ALA A 57 -15.99 -5.51 8.01
C ALA A 57 -16.59 -6.78 8.62
N ALA A 58 -15.82 -7.48 9.46
CA ALA A 58 -16.27 -8.67 10.16
C ALA A 58 -17.42 -8.36 11.14
N GLU A 59 -17.31 -7.27 11.90
CA GLU A 59 -18.38 -6.80 12.81
C GLU A 59 -19.66 -6.46 12.05
N ALA A 60 -19.55 -5.71 10.95
CA ALA A 60 -20.69 -5.36 10.10
C ALA A 60 -21.33 -6.60 9.43
N ALA A 61 -20.53 -7.63 9.17
CA ALA A 61 -20.98 -8.92 8.63
C ALA A 61 -21.60 -9.84 9.68
N GLY A 62 -21.44 -9.53 10.97
CA GLY A 62 -21.79 -10.46 12.07
C GLY A 62 -20.92 -11.74 12.04
N HIS A 63 -19.68 -11.65 11.52
CA HIS A 63 -18.76 -12.77 11.36
C HIS A 63 -17.73 -12.78 12.50
N PRO A 64 -17.56 -13.91 13.26
CA PRO A 64 -16.66 -13.97 14.41
C PRO A 64 -15.18 -14.11 14.00
N LEU A 65 -14.71 -13.22 13.13
CA LEU A 65 -13.33 -13.18 12.68
C LEU A 65 -12.45 -12.52 13.74
N GLU A 66 -11.49 -13.26 14.27
CA GLU A 66 -10.41 -12.69 15.06
C GLU A 66 -9.36 -12.11 14.11
N VAL A 67 -9.07 -10.81 14.22
CA VAL A 67 -8.00 -10.14 13.49
C VAL A 67 -6.82 -9.94 14.43
N ILE A 68 -5.65 -10.49 14.04
CA ILE A 68 -4.43 -10.43 14.83
C ILE A 68 -3.40 -9.60 14.08
N ALA A 69 -3.06 -8.45 14.64
CA ALA A 69 -2.05 -7.56 14.13
C ALA A 69 -0.69 -7.88 14.78
N ALA A 70 0.21 -8.48 14.01
CA ALA A 70 1.54 -8.86 14.49
C ALA A 70 2.62 -7.92 13.94
N SER A 71 3.43 -7.33 14.83
CA SER A 71 4.53 -6.44 14.47
C SER A 71 5.48 -6.22 15.63
N ARG A 72 6.64 -5.60 15.37
CA ARG A 72 7.55 -5.15 16.44
C ARG A 72 6.96 -4.03 17.29
N PHE A 73 6.00 -3.26 16.74
CA PHE A 73 5.37 -2.10 17.40
C PHE A 73 6.38 -1.15 18.03
N SER A 74 7.36 -0.69 17.22
CA SER A 74 8.32 0.33 17.65
C SER A 74 7.67 1.67 18.01
N ASP A 75 6.45 1.90 17.52
CA ASP A 75 5.58 3.00 17.93
C ASP A 75 4.44 2.43 18.81
N PRO A 76 4.45 2.68 20.13
CA PRO A 76 3.40 2.23 21.04
C PRO A 76 2.02 2.82 20.73
N ALA A 77 1.96 4.02 20.13
CA ALA A 77 0.70 4.65 19.78
C ALA A 77 -0.05 3.87 18.68
N ALA A 78 0.67 3.30 17.71
CA ALA A 78 0.07 2.45 16.69
C ALA A 78 -0.53 1.17 17.27
N ARG A 79 0.10 0.60 18.31
CA ARG A 79 -0.41 -0.56 19.04
C ARG A 79 -1.69 -0.23 19.80
N ALA A 80 -1.66 0.83 20.61
CA ALA A 80 -2.81 1.29 21.37
C ALA A 80 -4.00 1.61 20.44
N TRP A 81 -3.75 2.27 19.32
CA TRP A 81 -4.78 2.61 18.34
C TRP A 81 -5.50 1.38 17.77
N LEU A 82 -4.78 0.27 17.58
CA LEU A 82 -5.35 -1.02 17.15
C LEU A 82 -6.17 -1.67 18.26
N GLU A 83 -5.63 -1.73 19.48
CA GLU A 83 -6.28 -2.34 20.64
C GLU A 83 -7.59 -1.62 21.01
N ASP A 84 -7.60 -0.28 20.97
CA ASP A 84 -8.79 0.55 21.19
C ASP A 84 -9.91 0.29 20.16
N ARG A 85 -9.57 -0.32 19.01
CA ARG A 85 -10.52 -0.69 17.94
C ARG A 85 -10.81 -2.20 17.88
N GLY A 86 -10.51 -2.91 18.97
CA GLY A 86 -10.82 -4.32 19.12
C GLY A 86 -9.98 -5.28 18.26
N VAL A 87 -8.82 -4.80 17.76
CA VAL A 87 -7.84 -5.66 17.06
C VAL A 87 -6.87 -6.22 18.08
N ARG A 88 -6.73 -7.55 18.13
CA ARG A 88 -5.71 -8.20 18.96
C ARG A 88 -4.32 -7.89 18.42
N THR A 89 -3.40 -7.49 19.28
CA THR A 89 -2.02 -7.21 18.90
C THR A 89 -1.05 -8.22 19.48
N GLU A 90 -0.08 -8.64 18.67
CA GLU A 90 1.02 -9.51 19.08
C GLU A 90 2.37 -8.89 18.72
N GLN A 91 3.27 -8.78 19.70
CA GLN A 91 4.61 -8.29 19.44
C GLN A 91 5.47 -9.41 18.86
N ALA A 92 5.95 -9.22 17.63
CA ALA A 92 6.78 -10.20 16.93
C ALA A 92 7.77 -9.53 15.98
N ASP A 93 9.01 -10.00 15.98
CA ASP A 93 10.01 -9.68 14.97
C ASP A 93 10.11 -10.87 14.00
N ALA A 94 9.79 -10.63 12.73
CA ALA A 94 9.81 -11.69 11.71
C ALA A 94 11.21 -12.22 11.37
N LEU A 95 12.27 -11.59 11.87
CA LEU A 95 13.64 -12.11 11.81
C LEU A 95 13.95 -13.09 12.96
N ARG A 96 13.03 -13.25 13.92
CA ARG A 96 13.17 -14.17 15.05
C ARG A 96 12.19 -15.31 14.92
N GLN A 97 12.68 -16.50 14.71
CA GLN A 97 11.86 -17.69 14.52
C GLN A 97 10.98 -17.99 15.74
N GLU A 98 11.51 -17.78 16.95
CA GLU A 98 10.79 -17.95 18.19
C GLU A 98 9.59 -16.98 18.34
N ASP A 99 9.66 -15.78 17.76
CA ASP A 99 8.53 -14.83 17.74
C ASP A 99 7.42 -15.31 16.82
N LEU A 100 7.78 -15.76 15.61
CA LEU A 100 6.80 -16.31 14.66
C LEU A 100 6.17 -17.60 15.17
N ALA A 101 6.91 -18.44 15.90
CA ALA A 101 6.39 -19.68 16.47
C ALA A 101 5.31 -19.47 17.53
N ARG A 102 5.27 -18.29 18.20
CA ARG A 102 4.23 -17.93 19.18
C ARG A 102 2.95 -17.43 18.55
N LEU A 103 2.99 -17.00 17.29
CA LEU A 103 1.81 -16.56 16.57
C LEU A 103 0.92 -17.78 16.22
N PRO A 104 -0.40 -17.62 16.19
CA PRO A 104 -1.29 -18.73 15.90
C PRO A 104 -1.15 -19.25 14.47
N ASP A 105 -1.60 -20.48 14.29
CA ASP A 105 -1.87 -20.99 12.94
C ASP A 105 -3.04 -20.22 12.33
N THR A 106 -2.99 -20.03 11.03
CA THR A 106 -4.04 -19.34 10.30
C THR A 106 -4.20 -19.94 8.90
N ALA A 107 -5.42 -19.94 8.40
CA ALA A 107 -5.69 -20.25 7.00
C ALA A 107 -5.37 -19.06 6.08
N ASN A 108 -5.35 -17.83 6.64
CA ASN A 108 -5.20 -16.60 5.85
C ASN A 108 -4.19 -15.63 6.48
N LEU A 109 -3.13 -15.33 5.74
CA LEU A 109 -2.07 -14.40 6.16
C LEU A 109 -1.99 -13.19 5.23
N ILE A 110 -2.00 -11.99 5.80
CA ILE A 110 -1.61 -10.77 5.09
C ILE A 110 -0.19 -10.39 5.51
N TYR A 111 0.74 -10.39 4.57
CA TYR A 111 2.14 -10.09 4.81
C TYR A 111 2.47 -8.67 4.30
N LEU A 112 2.78 -7.75 5.23
CA LEU A 112 3.04 -6.34 4.93
C LEU A 112 4.47 -5.90 5.24
N ILE A 113 5.37 -6.82 5.60
CA ILE A 113 6.74 -6.47 5.99
C ILE A 113 7.56 -6.05 4.79
N GLY A 114 8.23 -4.90 4.92
CA GLY A 114 9.18 -4.36 3.97
C GLY A 114 9.77 -3.05 4.49
N ILE A 115 10.96 -2.70 4.03
CA ILE A 115 11.60 -1.40 4.31
C ILE A 115 11.77 -0.66 3.00
N LYS A 116 11.29 0.60 2.95
CA LYS A 116 11.51 1.50 1.81
C LYS A 116 12.51 2.61 2.16
N PHE A 117 12.46 3.14 3.38
CA PHE A 117 13.27 4.28 3.79
C PHE A 117 14.54 3.86 4.52
N GLY A 118 15.64 4.58 4.29
CA GLY A 118 16.93 4.28 4.90
C GLY A 118 17.64 3.07 4.30
N THR A 119 17.20 2.57 3.15
CA THR A 119 17.75 1.37 2.50
C THR A 119 19.20 1.57 2.04
N SER A 120 19.54 2.78 1.60
CA SER A 120 20.91 3.12 1.20
C SER A 120 21.87 3.25 2.39
N SER A 121 21.37 3.59 3.60
CA SER A 121 22.20 3.73 4.81
C SER A 121 22.46 2.38 5.52
N ASN A 122 21.57 1.39 5.33
CA ASN A 122 21.73 0.05 5.89
C ASN A 122 21.24 -1.03 4.90
N PRO A 123 21.99 -1.29 3.83
CA PRO A 123 21.61 -2.29 2.83
C PRO A 123 21.54 -3.70 3.41
N GLY A 124 22.40 -4.08 4.35
CA GLY A 124 22.35 -5.40 4.99
C GLY A 124 21.02 -5.67 5.68
N LEU A 125 20.50 -4.71 6.46
CA LEU A 125 19.20 -4.84 7.09
C LEU A 125 18.06 -4.85 6.06
N THR A 126 18.20 -4.05 5.01
CA THR A 126 17.24 -4.03 3.89
C THR A 126 17.08 -5.40 3.26
N TRP A 127 18.20 -6.06 2.95
CA TRP A 127 18.21 -7.41 2.39
C TRP A 127 17.68 -8.43 3.39
N ALA A 128 18.14 -8.41 4.64
CA ALA A 128 17.66 -9.34 5.67
C ALA A 128 16.13 -9.31 5.83
N ILE A 129 15.55 -8.11 5.93
CA ILE A 129 14.09 -7.97 6.08
C ILE A 129 13.33 -8.40 4.81
N ASN A 130 13.90 -8.19 3.64
CA ASN A 130 13.22 -8.55 2.39
C ASN A 130 13.50 -10.00 1.94
N THR A 131 14.40 -10.75 2.60
CA THR A 131 14.70 -12.15 2.23
C THR A 131 14.48 -13.13 3.37
N LEU A 132 15.02 -12.87 4.56
CA LEU A 132 14.90 -13.79 5.69
C LEU A 132 13.51 -13.76 6.32
N ALA A 133 12.90 -12.58 6.46
CA ALA A 133 11.56 -12.47 7.05
C ALA A 133 10.47 -13.16 6.18
N PRO A 134 10.40 -12.98 4.84
CA PRO A 134 9.45 -13.74 4.02
C PRO A 134 9.76 -15.25 4.03
N ALA A 135 11.04 -15.67 4.03
CA ALA A 135 11.40 -17.08 4.13
C ALA A 135 10.88 -17.71 5.44
N ALA A 136 11.10 -17.02 6.58
CA ALA A 136 10.61 -17.47 7.88
C ALA A 136 9.07 -17.52 7.94
N ALA A 137 8.39 -16.54 7.34
CA ALA A 137 6.93 -16.53 7.26
C ALA A 137 6.39 -17.69 6.40
N MET A 138 7.01 -17.97 5.25
CA MET A 138 6.61 -19.06 4.36
C MET A 138 6.82 -20.44 5.01
N GLU A 139 7.89 -20.60 5.79
CA GLU A 139 8.13 -21.82 6.57
C GLU A 139 7.12 -21.98 7.72
N ARG A 140 6.75 -20.88 8.40
CA ARG A 140 5.82 -20.91 9.54
C ARG A 140 4.39 -21.21 9.11
N TRP A 141 3.94 -20.66 7.99
CA TRP A 141 2.55 -20.77 7.52
C TRP A 141 2.43 -21.53 6.19
N ARG A 142 3.09 -22.71 6.12
CA ARG A 142 2.94 -23.61 4.97
C ARG A 142 1.48 -23.97 4.77
N GLY A 143 1.02 -23.88 3.51
CA GLY A 143 -0.35 -24.20 3.15
C GLY A 143 -1.39 -23.11 3.47
N SER A 144 -1.02 -22.05 4.19
CA SER A 144 -1.89 -20.88 4.36
C SER A 144 -2.00 -20.11 3.06
N ARG A 145 -3.15 -19.48 2.84
CA ARG A 145 -3.36 -18.54 1.75
C ARG A 145 -2.72 -17.20 2.12
N ILE A 146 -1.74 -16.75 1.34
CA ILE A 146 -0.93 -15.58 1.67
C ILE A 146 -1.14 -14.47 0.65
N VAL A 147 -1.49 -13.27 1.12
CA VAL A 147 -1.43 -12.03 0.33
C VAL A 147 -0.21 -11.23 0.81
N ALA A 148 0.80 -11.10 -0.04
CA ALA A 148 2.04 -10.42 0.30
C ALA A 148 2.15 -9.08 -0.41
N LEU A 149 2.36 -8.00 0.36
CA LEU A 149 2.57 -6.67 -0.19
C LEU A 149 3.96 -6.57 -0.83
N SER A 150 3.97 -6.24 -2.12
CA SER A 150 5.14 -5.89 -2.91
C SER A 150 5.05 -4.43 -3.37
N THR A 151 5.77 -4.05 -4.39
CA THR A 151 5.83 -2.67 -4.89
C THR A 151 5.93 -2.63 -6.40
N GLY A 152 5.34 -1.61 -7.04
CA GLY A 152 5.56 -1.32 -8.46
C GLY A 152 7.01 -0.94 -8.81
N ASN A 153 7.85 -0.65 -7.81
CA ASN A 153 9.27 -0.36 -8.05
C ASN A 153 10.09 -1.58 -8.47
N VAL A 154 9.51 -2.79 -8.49
CA VAL A 154 10.17 -3.99 -9.08
C VAL A 154 10.29 -3.90 -10.61
N TYR A 155 9.54 -3.00 -11.23
CA TYR A 155 9.65 -2.71 -12.66
C TYR A 155 10.70 -1.65 -12.97
N PRO A 156 11.23 -1.61 -14.20
CA PRO A 156 11.92 -0.44 -14.71
C PRO A 156 10.95 0.74 -14.90
N LEU A 157 11.48 1.91 -15.24
CA LEU A 157 10.65 3.02 -15.71
C LEU A 157 9.95 2.63 -17.01
N ALA A 158 8.63 2.65 -17.03
CA ALA A 158 7.82 2.28 -18.19
C ALA A 158 7.47 3.48 -19.07
N PRO A 159 7.38 3.32 -20.40
CA PRO A 159 6.80 4.33 -21.27
C PRO A 159 5.35 4.61 -20.90
N VAL A 160 5.04 5.88 -20.61
CA VAL A 160 3.69 6.31 -20.18
C VAL A 160 2.66 6.05 -21.28
N GLU A 161 3.02 6.25 -22.54
CA GLU A 161 2.17 6.02 -23.70
C GLU A 161 1.70 4.55 -23.86
N LYS A 162 2.43 3.61 -23.26
CA LYS A 162 2.07 2.17 -23.26
C LYS A 162 1.13 1.77 -22.11
N GLY A 163 0.73 2.72 -21.26
CA GLY A 163 -0.20 2.46 -20.17
C GLY A 163 0.43 1.82 -18.92
N GLY A 164 1.76 1.83 -18.81
CA GLY A 164 2.50 1.31 -17.65
C GLY A 164 2.91 -0.16 -17.77
N SER A 165 3.62 -0.65 -16.75
CA SER A 165 4.12 -2.04 -16.70
C SER A 165 3.01 -3.03 -16.41
N HIS A 166 3.03 -4.17 -17.12
CA HIS A 166 2.17 -5.32 -16.87
C HIS A 166 2.86 -6.32 -15.92
N GLU A 167 2.07 -7.22 -15.32
CA GLU A 167 2.58 -8.19 -14.34
C GLU A 167 3.63 -9.14 -14.91
N ASP A 168 3.56 -9.42 -16.21
CA ASP A 168 4.47 -10.33 -16.92
C ASP A 168 5.68 -9.62 -17.55
N ASP A 169 5.80 -8.30 -17.41
CA ASP A 169 6.93 -7.55 -17.91
C ASP A 169 8.24 -7.90 -17.18
N PRO A 170 9.41 -7.77 -17.83
CA PRO A 170 10.69 -8.00 -17.22
C PRO A 170 10.92 -7.14 -15.98
N LEU A 171 11.40 -7.76 -14.91
CA LEU A 171 11.70 -7.11 -13.64
C LEU A 171 13.18 -6.72 -13.59
N THR A 172 13.47 -5.46 -13.94
CA THR A 172 14.82 -4.88 -13.94
C THR A 172 14.85 -3.57 -13.17
N PRO A 173 14.59 -3.63 -11.85
CA PRO A 173 14.41 -2.45 -11.02
C PRO A 173 15.73 -1.69 -10.80
N PRO A 174 15.71 -0.35 -10.61
CA PRO A 174 16.87 0.41 -10.17
C PRO A 174 16.96 0.46 -8.64
N GLY A 175 18.20 0.39 -8.12
CA GLY A 175 18.50 0.67 -6.72
C GLY A 175 18.24 -0.46 -5.71
N GLU A 176 18.86 -0.34 -4.54
CA GLU A 176 18.87 -1.37 -3.48
C GLU A 176 17.47 -1.77 -2.99
N TYR A 177 16.61 -0.78 -2.76
CA TYR A 177 15.25 -1.07 -2.31
C TYR A 177 14.49 -1.96 -3.28
N ALA A 178 14.54 -1.61 -4.55
CA ALA A 178 13.77 -2.30 -5.57
C ALA A 178 14.32 -3.71 -5.86
N HIS A 179 15.64 -3.89 -5.82
CA HIS A 179 16.26 -5.21 -5.90
C HIS A 179 15.89 -6.09 -4.68
N ALA A 180 15.93 -5.53 -3.47
CA ALA A 180 15.53 -6.26 -2.27
C ALA A 180 14.03 -6.63 -2.29
N ALA A 181 13.17 -5.75 -2.82
CA ALA A 181 11.76 -6.04 -3.00
C ALA A 181 11.52 -7.15 -4.05
N LEU A 182 12.29 -7.14 -5.15
CA LEU A 182 12.27 -8.23 -6.12
C LEU A 182 12.77 -9.55 -5.49
N ALA A 183 13.82 -9.51 -4.69
CA ALA A 183 14.28 -10.69 -3.96
C ALA A 183 13.19 -11.26 -3.05
N ARG A 184 12.41 -10.41 -2.35
CA ARG A 184 11.25 -10.82 -1.57
C ARG A 184 10.23 -11.59 -2.40
N GLU A 185 9.88 -11.10 -3.61
CA GLU A 185 8.97 -11.83 -4.51
C GLU A 185 9.54 -13.19 -4.92
N ARG A 186 10.86 -13.27 -5.18
CA ARG A 186 11.54 -14.54 -5.53
C ARG A 186 11.52 -15.54 -4.37
N ILE A 187 11.64 -15.08 -3.12
CA ILE A 187 11.51 -15.93 -1.93
C ILE A 187 10.07 -16.47 -1.83
N PHE A 188 9.06 -15.64 -1.98
CA PHE A 188 7.66 -16.10 -1.99
C PHE A 188 7.40 -17.11 -3.13
N ASP A 189 7.87 -16.87 -4.35
CA ASP A 189 7.68 -17.76 -5.49
C ASP A 189 8.39 -19.11 -5.26
N TYR A 190 9.63 -19.08 -4.75
CA TYR A 190 10.38 -20.30 -4.42
C TYR A 190 9.62 -21.20 -3.44
N PHE A 191 9.23 -20.65 -2.29
CA PHE A 191 8.52 -21.42 -1.27
C PHE A 191 7.08 -21.78 -1.68
N SER A 192 6.44 -20.95 -2.51
CA SER A 192 5.15 -21.29 -3.10
C SER A 192 5.24 -22.56 -3.94
N ARG A 193 6.26 -22.67 -4.79
CA ARG A 193 6.52 -23.88 -5.62
C ARG A 193 6.92 -25.08 -4.79
N GLU A 194 7.81 -24.87 -3.82
CA GLU A 194 8.37 -25.95 -2.99
C GLU A 194 7.30 -26.60 -2.10
N HIS A 195 6.37 -25.81 -1.56
CA HIS A 195 5.40 -26.29 -0.58
C HIS A 195 3.95 -26.27 -1.08
N GLY A 196 3.68 -25.83 -2.31
CA GLY A 196 2.33 -25.66 -2.80
C GLY A 196 1.56 -24.55 -2.06
N THR A 197 2.24 -23.65 -1.36
CA THR A 197 1.62 -22.57 -0.59
C THR A 197 1.08 -21.49 -1.53
N PRO A 198 -0.24 -21.20 -1.54
CA PRO A 198 -0.80 -20.21 -2.44
C PRO A 198 -0.44 -18.77 -2.01
N VAL A 199 0.08 -17.96 -2.95
CA VAL A 199 0.54 -16.59 -2.71
C VAL A 199 0.03 -15.64 -3.79
N ALA A 200 -0.53 -14.49 -3.38
CA ALA A 200 -0.79 -13.33 -4.24
C ALA A 200 0.19 -12.21 -3.88
N LEU A 201 1.00 -11.76 -4.85
CA LEU A 201 1.98 -10.67 -4.68
C LEU A 201 1.35 -9.36 -5.15
N MET A 202 1.01 -8.47 -4.21
CA MET A 202 0.36 -7.18 -4.51
C MET A 202 1.41 -6.10 -4.76
N ARG A 203 1.73 -5.78 -6.03
CA ARG A 203 2.66 -4.74 -6.44
C ARG A 203 2.03 -3.36 -6.31
N LEU A 204 2.08 -2.79 -5.12
CA LEU A 204 1.49 -1.49 -4.79
C LEU A 204 2.29 -0.35 -5.42
N SER A 205 1.59 0.58 -6.09
CA SER A 205 2.11 1.88 -6.52
C SER A 205 1.32 3.00 -5.83
N TYR A 206 2.00 3.78 -4.99
CA TYR A 206 1.56 5.01 -4.33
C TYR A 206 0.15 4.97 -3.71
N ALA A 207 0.03 4.37 -2.53
CA ALA A 207 -1.17 4.52 -1.70
C ALA A 207 -1.23 5.93 -1.08
N LEU A 208 -2.29 6.67 -1.42
CA LEU A 208 -2.58 8.01 -0.89
C LEU A 208 -3.29 7.92 0.45
N ASP A 209 -2.72 8.57 1.44
CA ASP A 209 -3.32 9.00 2.70
C ASP A 209 -3.11 10.53 2.76
N LEU A 210 -4.04 11.34 3.25
CA LEU A 210 -3.91 12.80 3.23
C LEU A 210 -2.65 13.30 3.95
N ARG A 211 -2.13 12.47 4.86
CA ARG A 211 -0.86 12.71 5.57
C ARG A 211 0.39 12.34 4.76
N TYR A 212 0.24 11.54 3.66
CA TYR A 212 1.35 11.00 2.88
C TYR A 212 0.91 10.60 1.46
N GLY A 213 1.75 10.83 0.47
CA GLY A 213 1.58 10.36 -0.91
C GLY A 213 1.94 11.42 -1.93
N VAL A 214 2.01 11.02 -3.21
CA VAL A 214 2.46 11.90 -4.31
C VAL A 214 1.62 13.17 -4.40
N MET A 215 0.30 13.04 -4.43
CA MET A 215 -0.61 14.19 -4.51
C MET A 215 -0.48 15.12 -3.29
N ALA A 216 -0.30 14.54 -2.08
CA ALA A 216 -0.07 15.31 -0.86
C ALA A 216 1.27 16.09 -0.89
N ASP A 217 2.33 15.50 -1.46
CA ASP A 217 3.61 16.18 -1.62
C ASP A 217 3.52 17.31 -2.65
N ILE A 218 2.87 17.08 -3.78
CA ILE A 218 2.60 18.11 -4.79
C ILE A 218 1.81 19.27 -4.17
N ALA A 219 0.73 18.99 -3.43
CA ALA A 219 -0.09 20.02 -2.79
C ALA A 219 0.71 20.87 -1.79
N ARG A 220 1.57 20.23 -0.98
CA ARG A 220 2.45 20.97 -0.05
C ARG A 220 3.45 21.84 -0.78
N LYS A 221 4.05 21.38 -1.88
CA LYS A 221 4.94 22.19 -2.72
C LYS A 221 4.21 23.40 -3.31
N VAL A 222 3.00 23.21 -3.85
CA VAL A 222 2.16 24.31 -4.35
C VAL A 222 1.85 25.29 -3.22
N ALA A 223 1.41 24.79 -2.07
CA ALA A 223 1.09 25.64 -0.90
C ALA A 223 2.28 26.45 -0.39
N ALA A 224 3.49 25.86 -0.43
CA ALA A 224 4.73 26.48 -0.02
C ALA A 224 5.37 27.37 -1.09
N GLY A 225 4.91 27.33 -2.34
CA GLY A 225 5.56 28.04 -3.47
C GLY A 225 6.94 27.48 -3.81
N THR A 226 7.17 26.18 -3.56
CA THR A 226 8.42 25.51 -3.90
C THR A 226 8.33 24.81 -5.25
N PRO A 227 9.43 24.76 -6.05
CA PRO A 227 9.42 24.13 -7.34
C PRO A 227 9.05 22.64 -7.29
N ILE A 228 8.29 22.18 -8.28
CA ILE A 228 7.90 20.80 -8.50
C ILE A 228 8.70 20.27 -9.67
N SER A 229 9.51 19.23 -9.41
CA SER A 229 10.29 18.60 -10.48
C SER A 229 9.38 17.82 -11.44
N LEU A 230 9.58 18.02 -12.72
CA LEU A 230 8.89 17.30 -13.79
C LEU A 230 9.71 16.11 -14.31
N ALA A 231 10.87 15.81 -13.71
CA ALA A 231 11.74 14.72 -14.16
C ALA A 231 11.00 13.35 -14.15
N THR A 232 10.09 13.14 -13.22
CA THR A 232 9.09 12.06 -13.26
C THR A 232 7.73 12.70 -13.50
N GLY A 233 7.37 12.90 -14.75
CA GLY A 233 6.19 13.70 -15.13
C GLY A 233 4.85 13.01 -14.88
N HIS A 234 4.84 11.72 -14.51
CA HIS A 234 3.61 10.92 -14.38
C HIS A 234 3.68 9.94 -13.22
N PHE A 235 2.50 9.59 -12.71
CA PHE A 235 2.33 8.58 -11.65
C PHE A 235 0.92 7.98 -11.71
N ASN A 236 0.73 6.77 -11.17
CA ASN A 236 -0.60 6.37 -10.71
C ASN A 236 -0.62 6.27 -9.19
N GLN A 237 -1.81 6.40 -8.61
CA GLN A 237 -2.02 6.24 -7.17
C GLN A 237 -3.42 5.73 -6.88
N ILE A 238 -3.59 5.13 -5.71
CA ILE A 238 -4.85 4.62 -5.20
C ILE A 238 -5.11 5.21 -3.81
N TRP A 239 -6.37 5.45 -3.45
CA TRP A 239 -6.72 5.75 -2.06
C TRP A 239 -6.32 4.60 -1.14
N GLN A 240 -5.71 4.89 0.02
CA GLN A 240 -5.19 3.83 0.89
C GLN A 240 -6.30 2.92 1.43
N GLY A 241 -7.49 3.44 1.68
CA GLY A 241 -8.65 2.63 2.07
C GLY A 241 -9.03 1.61 1.00
N ASP A 242 -9.05 2.03 -0.27
CA ASP A 242 -9.33 1.15 -1.41
C ASP A 242 -8.23 0.09 -1.58
N ALA A 243 -6.97 0.49 -1.43
CA ALA A 243 -5.84 -0.43 -1.49
C ALA A 243 -5.93 -1.51 -0.40
N ASN A 244 -6.28 -1.12 0.82
CA ASN A 244 -6.46 -2.05 1.94
C ASN A 244 -7.61 -3.02 1.68
N GLU A 245 -8.74 -2.55 1.14
CA GLU A 245 -9.84 -3.41 0.74
C GLU A 245 -9.41 -4.41 -0.32
N PHE A 246 -8.68 -3.96 -1.35
CA PHE A 246 -8.21 -4.84 -2.42
C PHE A 246 -7.21 -5.89 -1.91
N ILE A 247 -6.32 -5.53 -0.98
CA ILE A 247 -5.41 -6.49 -0.34
C ILE A 247 -6.20 -7.58 0.40
N LEU A 248 -7.23 -7.23 1.16
CA LEU A 248 -8.08 -8.22 1.84
C LEU A 248 -8.82 -9.11 0.84
N ARG A 249 -9.42 -8.50 -0.19
CA ARG A 249 -10.18 -9.22 -1.23
C ARG A 249 -9.29 -10.03 -2.19
N ALA A 250 -7.98 -9.84 -2.15
CA ALA A 250 -7.03 -10.62 -2.93
C ALA A 250 -6.74 -12.02 -2.35
N LEU A 251 -7.24 -12.37 -1.17
CA LEU A 251 -7.05 -13.71 -0.58
C LEU A 251 -7.42 -14.86 -1.55
N PRO A 252 -8.56 -14.85 -2.28
CA PRO A 252 -8.88 -15.90 -3.24
C PRO A 252 -8.03 -15.87 -4.52
N LEU A 253 -7.27 -14.79 -4.75
CA LEU A 253 -6.35 -14.67 -5.90
C LEU A 253 -4.97 -15.29 -5.62
N ALA A 254 -4.73 -15.79 -4.40
CA ALA A 254 -3.52 -16.50 -4.06
C ALA A 254 -3.48 -17.88 -4.74
N GLU A 255 -2.39 -18.14 -5.45
CA GLU A 255 -2.17 -19.37 -6.21
C GLU A 255 -0.76 -19.91 -5.96
N SER A 256 -0.54 -21.18 -6.33
CA SER A 256 0.80 -21.76 -6.38
C SER A 256 1.03 -22.31 -7.80
N PRO A 257 2.08 -21.83 -8.51
CA PRO A 257 3.08 -20.83 -8.12
C PRO A 257 2.51 -19.44 -7.81
N ALA A 258 3.27 -18.64 -7.05
CA ALA A 258 2.88 -17.29 -6.66
C ALA A 258 2.50 -16.41 -7.87
N THR A 259 1.38 -15.70 -7.79
CA THR A 259 0.91 -14.79 -8.85
C THR A 259 1.07 -13.32 -8.44
N ALA A 260 1.44 -12.46 -9.40
CA ALA A 260 1.59 -11.03 -9.18
C ALA A 260 0.38 -10.25 -9.68
N TRP A 261 0.06 -9.14 -8.99
CA TRP A 261 -1.06 -8.26 -9.26
C TRP A 261 -0.65 -6.80 -9.06
N ASN A 262 -0.84 -5.95 -10.08
CA ASN A 262 -0.58 -4.53 -9.97
C ASN A 262 -1.68 -3.82 -9.20
N LEU A 263 -1.34 -3.25 -8.04
CA LEU A 263 -2.27 -2.59 -7.14
C LEU A 263 -2.10 -1.07 -7.18
N THR A 264 -2.95 -0.40 -7.94
CA THR A 264 -3.07 1.06 -8.00
C THR A 264 -4.36 1.44 -8.73
N SER A 265 -4.61 2.73 -8.99
CA SER A 265 -5.67 3.15 -9.91
C SER A 265 -5.19 2.98 -11.38
N PRO A 266 -6.08 2.60 -12.31
CA PRO A 266 -5.73 2.48 -13.73
C PRO A 266 -5.35 3.83 -14.37
N ARG A 267 -5.76 4.95 -13.77
CA ARG A 267 -5.45 6.27 -14.31
C ARG A 267 -4.00 6.65 -14.06
N ILE A 268 -3.29 7.01 -15.11
CA ILE A 268 -1.99 7.67 -15.04
C ILE A 268 -2.22 9.17 -14.98
N HIS A 269 -1.67 9.81 -13.95
CA HIS A 269 -1.81 11.24 -13.69
C HIS A 269 -0.56 11.99 -14.16
N GLY A 270 -0.74 13.12 -14.83
CA GLY A 270 0.34 14.07 -15.06
C GLY A 270 0.65 14.86 -13.79
N VAL A 271 1.93 14.98 -13.43
CA VAL A 271 2.37 15.81 -12.29
C VAL A 271 1.96 17.26 -12.49
N ARG A 272 2.20 17.81 -13.69
CA ARG A 272 1.80 19.18 -14.06
C ARG A 272 0.29 19.37 -13.95
N GLU A 273 -0.50 18.47 -14.56
CA GLU A 273 -1.96 18.53 -14.52
C GLU A 273 -2.46 18.52 -13.06
N THR A 274 -1.94 17.60 -12.26
CA THR A 274 -2.31 17.47 -10.84
C THR A 274 -1.95 18.72 -10.05
N ALA A 275 -0.75 19.29 -10.28
CA ALA A 275 -0.32 20.52 -9.61
C ALA A 275 -1.18 21.74 -9.98
N LEU A 276 -1.56 21.89 -11.24
CA LEU A 276 -2.45 22.97 -11.70
C LEU A 276 -3.85 22.85 -11.05
N ARG A 277 -4.39 21.64 -10.95
CA ARG A 277 -5.68 21.40 -10.29
C ARG A 277 -5.60 21.72 -8.80
N LEU A 278 -4.57 21.24 -8.12
CA LEU A 278 -4.32 21.57 -6.70
C LEU A 278 -4.08 23.07 -6.51
N GLY A 279 -3.40 23.72 -7.47
CA GLY A 279 -3.19 25.16 -7.47
C GLY A 279 -4.51 25.95 -7.51
N THR A 280 -5.46 25.51 -8.32
CA THR A 280 -6.81 26.10 -8.37
C THR A 280 -7.50 25.98 -7.01
N GLU A 281 -7.50 24.81 -6.39
CA GLU A 281 -8.12 24.58 -5.07
C GLU A 281 -7.44 25.38 -3.94
N LEU A 282 -6.10 25.52 -4.02
CA LEU A 282 -5.29 26.23 -3.03
C LEU A 282 -5.23 27.76 -3.25
N GLY A 283 -5.70 28.25 -4.41
CA GLY A 283 -5.58 29.65 -4.82
C GLY A 283 -4.12 30.09 -5.03
N LYS A 284 -3.25 29.20 -5.53
CA LYS A 284 -1.82 29.43 -5.77
C LYS A 284 -1.36 28.85 -7.11
N GLU A 285 -0.46 29.55 -7.79
CA GLU A 285 0.15 29.05 -9.01
C GLU A 285 1.32 28.11 -8.70
N PRO A 286 1.36 26.88 -9.26
CA PRO A 286 2.48 25.98 -9.09
C PRO A 286 3.71 26.46 -9.86
N ILE A 287 4.88 26.26 -9.26
CA ILE A 287 6.18 26.52 -9.89
C ILE A 287 6.75 25.19 -10.36
N PHE A 288 7.23 25.13 -11.60
CA PHE A 288 7.77 23.90 -12.18
C PHE A 288 9.25 24.05 -12.49
N GLU A 289 9.99 22.94 -12.37
CA GLU A 289 11.38 22.83 -12.81
C GLU A 289 11.61 21.58 -13.65
N GLY A 290 12.56 21.65 -14.58
CA GLY A 290 12.88 20.55 -15.47
C GLY A 290 11.87 20.32 -16.60
N THR A 291 12.01 19.18 -17.28
CA THR A 291 11.17 18.76 -18.41
C THR A 291 10.55 17.40 -18.12
N GLU A 292 9.34 17.18 -18.65
CA GLU A 292 8.62 15.92 -18.47
C GLU A 292 9.31 14.80 -19.24
N SER A 293 9.58 13.69 -18.53
CA SER A 293 10.03 12.45 -19.16
C SER A 293 8.84 11.64 -19.66
N GLY A 294 9.00 11.00 -20.82
CA GLY A 294 8.03 10.03 -21.34
C GLY A 294 8.00 8.69 -20.60
N THR A 295 8.82 8.52 -19.56
CA THR A 295 8.87 7.29 -18.74
C THR A 295 8.70 7.59 -17.27
N ALA A 296 7.97 6.71 -16.56
CA ALA A 296 7.70 6.81 -15.11
C ALA A 296 7.51 5.43 -14.47
N PHE A 297 7.48 5.38 -13.14
CA PHE A 297 7.02 4.19 -12.40
C PHE A 297 5.51 4.14 -12.41
N VAL A 298 4.94 3.61 -13.48
CA VAL A 298 3.50 3.46 -13.70
C VAL A 298 3.17 2.02 -14.05
N SER A 299 2.03 1.53 -13.57
CA SER A 299 1.61 0.14 -13.70
C SER A 299 0.24 0.04 -14.37
N ASN A 300 0.07 -0.94 -15.25
CA ASN A 300 -1.21 -1.32 -15.81
C ASN A 300 -1.96 -2.23 -14.82
N THR A 301 -3.21 -1.94 -14.54
CA THR A 301 -4.01 -2.66 -13.55
C THR A 301 -5.17 -3.46 -14.15
N ALA A 302 -5.18 -3.65 -15.47
CA ALA A 302 -6.30 -4.32 -16.16
C ALA A 302 -6.60 -5.70 -15.55
N ARG A 303 -5.57 -6.49 -15.26
CA ARG A 303 -5.69 -7.82 -14.65
C ARG A 303 -6.39 -7.79 -13.28
N LEU A 304 -5.99 -6.91 -12.38
CA LEU A 304 -6.61 -6.79 -11.07
C LEU A 304 -8.02 -6.18 -11.17
N THR A 305 -8.20 -5.20 -12.06
CA THR A 305 -9.52 -4.57 -12.29
C THR A 305 -10.55 -5.58 -12.79
N GLU A 306 -10.16 -6.53 -13.62
CA GLU A 306 -11.05 -7.61 -14.07
C GLU A 306 -11.54 -8.49 -12.91
N GLN A 307 -10.70 -8.72 -11.91
CA GLN A 307 -11.02 -9.57 -10.75
C GLN A 307 -11.78 -8.83 -9.64
N LEU A 308 -11.36 -7.61 -9.30
CA LEU A 308 -11.85 -6.91 -8.12
C LEU A 308 -12.69 -5.65 -8.42
N GLY A 309 -12.74 -5.23 -9.69
CA GLY A 309 -13.36 -3.98 -10.11
C GLY A 309 -12.41 -2.78 -10.01
N LEU A 310 -12.95 -1.59 -10.30
CA LEU A 310 -12.21 -0.31 -10.20
C LEU A 310 -12.13 0.15 -8.74
N PRO A 311 -11.02 0.82 -8.33
CA PRO A 311 -10.98 1.54 -7.07
C PRO A 311 -12.12 2.57 -7.01
N PRO A 312 -12.93 2.60 -5.94
CA PRO A 312 -14.14 3.40 -5.90
C PRO A 312 -13.92 4.89 -5.66
N THR A 313 -12.79 5.26 -4.99
CA THR A 313 -12.56 6.66 -4.62
C THR A 313 -12.19 7.50 -5.84
N PRO A 314 -13.03 8.48 -6.26
CA PRO A 314 -12.77 9.29 -7.44
C PRO A 314 -11.57 10.22 -7.24
N GLN A 315 -10.82 10.46 -8.33
CA GLN A 315 -9.68 11.37 -8.30
C GLN A 315 -10.09 12.79 -7.86
N GLU A 316 -11.21 13.29 -8.36
CA GLU A 316 -11.71 14.63 -8.03
C GLU A 316 -11.92 14.81 -6.54
N THR A 317 -12.43 13.77 -5.91
CA THR A 317 -12.61 13.71 -4.45
C THR A 317 -11.26 13.74 -3.73
N MET A 318 -10.28 12.95 -4.19
CA MET A 318 -8.93 12.96 -3.61
C MET A 318 -8.24 14.32 -3.76
N VAL A 319 -8.40 15.02 -4.91
CA VAL A 319 -7.83 16.37 -5.12
C VAL A 319 -8.40 17.35 -4.11
N ARG A 320 -9.74 17.40 -3.95
CA ARG A 320 -10.40 18.29 -2.98
C ARG A 320 -9.96 18.00 -1.55
N TRP A 321 -9.96 16.73 -1.15
CA TRP A 321 -9.55 16.34 0.20
C TRP A 321 -8.10 16.72 0.51
N VAL A 322 -7.19 16.46 -0.43
CA VAL A 322 -5.76 16.82 -0.27
C VAL A 322 -5.56 18.32 -0.20
N ALA A 323 -6.22 19.08 -1.10
CA ALA A 323 -6.12 20.54 -1.11
C ALA A 323 -6.64 21.14 0.20
N ASP A 324 -7.83 20.71 0.65
CA ASP A 324 -8.42 21.18 1.90
C ASP A 324 -7.55 20.80 3.12
N TRP A 325 -7.08 19.56 3.17
CA TRP A 325 -6.19 19.08 4.23
C TRP A 325 -4.92 19.93 4.35
N VAL A 326 -4.27 20.24 3.22
CA VAL A 326 -3.06 21.05 3.20
C VAL A 326 -3.35 22.51 3.53
N LYS A 327 -4.45 23.07 3.01
CA LYS A 327 -4.89 24.45 3.25
C LYS A 327 -5.14 24.71 4.74
N ASN A 328 -5.70 23.72 5.44
CA ASN A 328 -6.05 23.82 6.86
C ASN A 328 -4.91 23.34 7.78
N GLY A 329 -3.69 23.12 7.27
CA GLY A 329 -2.54 22.73 8.07
C GLY A 329 -2.62 21.30 8.61
N GLY A 330 -3.35 20.40 7.94
CA GLY A 330 -3.48 19.01 8.32
C GLY A 330 -2.13 18.32 8.46
N ARG A 331 -2.02 17.39 9.42
CA ARG A 331 -0.77 16.70 9.77
C ARG A 331 -0.14 16.00 8.56
N SER A 332 1.19 16.04 8.50
CA SER A 332 2.01 15.25 7.59
C SER A 332 2.75 14.16 8.36
N LEU A 333 3.01 13.01 7.73
CA LEU A 333 3.90 11.99 8.30
C LEU A 333 5.38 12.39 8.23
N GLY A 334 5.70 13.56 7.69
CA GLY A 334 7.07 14.09 7.64
C GLY A 334 8.01 13.31 6.71
N ARG A 335 7.48 12.45 5.85
CA ARG A 335 8.24 11.63 4.91
C ARG A 335 7.73 11.87 3.50
N PRO A 336 8.59 12.26 2.54
CA PRO A 336 8.18 12.41 1.15
C PRO A 336 7.94 11.05 0.48
N ALA A 337 7.09 11.04 -0.55
CA ALA A 337 6.82 9.84 -1.34
C ALA A 337 8.00 9.45 -2.25
N HIS A 338 8.93 10.39 -2.46
CA HIS A 338 10.10 10.24 -3.36
C HIS A 338 9.70 9.89 -4.81
N PHE A 339 8.56 10.41 -5.28
CA PHE A 339 8.07 10.12 -6.64
C PHE A 339 8.97 10.69 -7.74
N GLU A 340 9.75 11.72 -7.41
CA GLU A 340 10.70 12.40 -8.32
C GLU A 340 11.97 11.58 -8.57
N VAL A 341 12.24 10.58 -7.71
CA VAL A 341 13.45 9.74 -7.77
C VAL A 341 13.34 8.73 -8.91
N ARG A 342 14.34 8.70 -9.78
CA ARG A 342 14.41 7.81 -10.96
C ARG A 342 15.50 6.74 -10.86
N ASP A 343 16.48 6.95 -9.97
CA ASP A 343 17.66 6.07 -9.80
C ASP A 343 17.50 5.06 -8.66
N GLY A 344 16.34 5.03 -8.02
CA GLY A 344 16.02 4.07 -6.92
C GLY A 344 16.70 4.37 -5.58
N LYS A 345 17.22 5.58 -5.36
CA LYS A 345 17.77 6.01 -4.06
C LYS A 345 16.66 6.62 -3.21
N PHE A 346 16.11 5.83 -2.29
CA PHE A 346 15.00 6.22 -1.40
C PHE A 346 15.45 6.39 0.06
#